data_056414ae72b4c161909240e347afdcec
#
_entry.id   056414ae72b4c161909240e347afdcec
#
_cell.length_a   1.000
_cell.length_b   1.000
_cell.length_c   1.000
_cell.angle_alpha   90.00
_cell.angle_beta   90.00
_cell.angle_gamma   90.00
#
_symmetry.space_group_name_H-M   'P 1'
#
loop_
_entity.id
_entity.type
_entity.pdbx_description
1 polymer ?
#
loop_
_entity_poly.entity_id
_entity_poly.type
_entity_poly.pdbx_seq_one_letter_code
_entity_poly.pdbx_strand_id
1 'polypeptide(L)'
;MPLLTIGAFARACRLSPKALRLYDELDLLRPARVDPDTGYRLYTPEQLDQARLVAWLRRLGMPLALIRDLRDLPPPDAASEIRAYWSQVEAETAVRRDLAEYLVDHLSTPLPRKDTTVLELHHHTRSDRGLIRPTNQDTAYADHRLLAVADGYGTAGDTVSGAAVAALRTLDTERLPSGGVLSLLEDAVTSATEAVRNATEGGEDSGTTLTALLWTGSRLGLVHIGDSRAYLLRGTGLFRITHDHSVVQSLLDEGRLTEEEALSHPDRMLLLKSLDGRGSITGTPDLHLHEARPGDRYLLCSDGLTRVVPEDQIHAVLTTATTPDDATRALIDAANAAGGEDNVSCVVADLTEPAEAAEPAA
;
A
#
# COMPACT_ATOMS: atom_id res chain seq x y z
N MET A 1 -0.17 -15.44 -45.64
CA MET A 1 -1.51 -15.59 -45.01
C MET A 1 -2.29 -14.31 -45.19
N PRO A 2 -3.61 -14.29 -45.29
CA PRO A 2 -4.39 -13.08 -45.44
C PRO A 2 -4.33 -12.27 -44.13
N LEU A 3 -3.98 -11.00 -44.23
CA LEU A 3 -4.00 -10.05 -43.13
C LEU A 3 -5.44 -9.65 -42.80
N LEU A 4 -5.74 -9.50 -41.53
CA LEU A 4 -7.01 -9.07 -41.02
C LEU A 4 -7.01 -7.54 -40.79
N THR A 5 -8.07 -6.87 -41.22
CA THR A 5 -8.26 -5.46 -40.85
C THR A 5 -8.54 -5.34 -39.35
N ILE A 6 -8.25 -4.17 -38.75
CA ILE A 6 -8.49 -3.92 -37.32
C ILE A 6 -9.92 -4.28 -36.91
N GLY A 7 -10.94 -4.04 -37.76
CA GLY A 7 -12.32 -4.39 -37.47
C GLY A 7 -12.60 -5.90 -37.50
N ALA A 8 -11.98 -6.64 -38.44
CA ALA A 8 -12.09 -8.10 -38.50
C ALA A 8 -11.35 -8.76 -37.34
N PHE A 9 -10.15 -8.29 -37.03
CA PHE A 9 -9.33 -8.76 -35.91
C PHE A 9 -10.01 -8.50 -34.56
N ALA A 10 -10.55 -7.29 -34.36
CA ALA A 10 -11.30 -6.91 -33.15
C ALA A 10 -12.47 -7.86 -32.87
N ARG A 11 -13.26 -8.20 -33.92
CA ARG A 11 -14.34 -9.18 -33.77
C ARG A 11 -13.83 -10.57 -33.40
N ALA A 12 -12.72 -11.00 -34.00
CA ALA A 12 -12.16 -12.33 -33.78
C ALA A 12 -11.59 -12.51 -32.36
N CYS A 13 -10.99 -11.45 -31.74
CA CYS A 13 -10.47 -11.47 -30.39
C CYS A 13 -11.42 -10.88 -29.33
N ARG A 14 -12.64 -10.44 -29.72
CA ARG A 14 -13.64 -9.82 -28.84
C ARG A 14 -13.15 -8.54 -28.13
N LEU A 15 -12.33 -7.76 -28.82
CA LEU A 15 -11.84 -6.45 -28.40
C LEU A 15 -12.49 -5.33 -29.22
N SER A 16 -12.43 -4.11 -28.74
CA SER A 16 -12.84 -2.94 -29.54
C SER A 16 -11.67 -2.47 -30.43
N PRO A 17 -11.97 -1.88 -31.61
CA PRO A 17 -10.91 -1.25 -32.41
C PRO A 17 -10.19 -0.11 -31.67
N LYS A 18 -10.85 0.52 -30.67
CA LYS A 18 -10.24 1.54 -29.81
C LYS A 18 -9.20 0.91 -28.88
N ALA A 19 -9.52 -0.23 -28.27
CA ALA A 19 -8.57 -0.97 -27.43
C ALA A 19 -7.34 -1.43 -28.23
N LEU A 20 -7.53 -1.92 -29.45
CA LEU A 20 -6.41 -2.33 -30.33
C LEU A 20 -5.49 -1.17 -30.73
N ARG A 21 -6.02 0.04 -30.89
CA ARG A 21 -5.19 1.24 -31.11
C ARG A 21 -4.38 1.59 -29.86
N LEU A 22 -5.01 1.56 -28.70
CA LEU A 22 -4.33 1.77 -27.42
C LEU A 22 -3.23 0.72 -27.20
N TYR A 23 -3.50 -0.55 -27.52
CA TYR A 23 -2.51 -1.61 -27.37
C TYR A 23 -1.32 -1.48 -28.34
N ASP A 24 -1.55 -0.90 -29.52
CA ASP A 24 -0.48 -0.52 -30.45
C ASP A 24 0.35 0.65 -29.89
N GLU A 25 -0.31 1.69 -29.35
CA GLU A 25 0.32 2.87 -28.75
C GLU A 25 1.16 2.51 -27.50
N LEU A 26 0.69 1.54 -26.71
CA LEU A 26 1.38 1.05 -25.50
C LEU A 26 2.33 -0.12 -25.76
N ASP A 27 2.59 -0.45 -27.00
CA ASP A 27 3.45 -1.57 -27.42
C ASP A 27 3.02 -2.96 -26.90
N LEU A 28 1.76 -3.11 -26.56
CA LEU A 28 1.18 -4.39 -26.12
C LEU A 28 0.85 -5.34 -27.27
N LEU A 29 0.41 -4.78 -28.39
CA LEU A 29 0.02 -5.54 -29.58
C LEU A 29 0.20 -4.69 -30.84
N ARG A 30 1.40 -4.66 -31.40
CA ARG A 30 1.69 -3.94 -32.63
C ARG A 30 1.03 -4.62 -33.82
N PRO A 31 0.44 -3.87 -34.78
CA PRO A 31 -0.04 -4.46 -36.02
C PRO A 31 1.11 -5.07 -36.83
N ALA A 32 0.84 -6.18 -37.52
CA ALA A 32 1.84 -6.81 -38.39
C ALA A 32 2.26 -5.88 -39.54
N ARG A 33 1.37 -4.99 -39.96
CA ARG A 33 1.61 -3.97 -40.96
C ARG A 33 0.68 -2.78 -40.77
N VAL A 34 1.22 -1.59 -40.97
CA VAL A 34 0.43 -0.36 -41.17
C VAL A 34 0.53 -0.02 -42.65
N ASP A 35 -0.61 0.17 -43.30
CA ASP A 35 -0.66 0.57 -44.69
C ASP A 35 -0.13 2.01 -44.82
N PRO A 36 0.91 2.28 -45.62
CA PRO A 36 1.56 3.59 -45.66
C PRO A 36 0.69 4.68 -46.28
N ASP A 37 -0.25 4.32 -47.14
CA ASP A 37 -1.08 5.28 -47.87
C ASP A 37 -2.35 5.64 -47.10
N THR A 38 -2.93 4.67 -46.40
CA THR A 38 -4.23 4.80 -45.74
C THR A 38 -4.15 4.84 -44.21
N GLY A 39 -2.98 4.48 -43.63
CA GLY A 39 -2.80 4.34 -42.18
C GLY A 39 -3.58 3.15 -41.56
N TYR A 40 -4.14 2.25 -42.38
CA TYR A 40 -4.89 1.10 -41.86
C TYR A 40 -3.96 0.09 -41.20
N ARG A 41 -4.33 -0.33 -39.99
CA ARG A 41 -3.64 -1.37 -39.21
C ARG A 41 -4.11 -2.76 -39.64
N LEU A 42 -3.16 -3.61 -39.95
CA LEU A 42 -3.39 -4.98 -40.40
C LEU A 42 -2.68 -5.96 -39.45
N TYR A 43 -3.39 -7.01 -39.09
CA TYR A 43 -2.95 -8.02 -38.13
C TYR A 43 -2.91 -9.40 -38.76
N THR A 44 -2.04 -10.28 -38.27
CA THR A 44 -2.02 -11.69 -38.69
C THR A 44 -2.95 -12.54 -37.80
N PRO A 45 -3.43 -13.71 -38.31
CA PRO A 45 -4.22 -14.62 -37.46
C PRO A 45 -3.46 -15.13 -36.23
N GLU A 46 -2.13 -15.25 -36.31
CA GLU A 46 -1.25 -15.73 -35.24
C GLU A 46 -1.24 -14.77 -34.05
N GLN A 47 -1.52 -13.48 -34.28
CA GLN A 47 -1.61 -12.48 -33.22
C GLN A 47 -2.92 -12.59 -32.38
N LEU A 48 -3.87 -13.43 -32.81
CA LEU A 48 -5.14 -13.61 -32.08
C LEU A 48 -4.93 -14.17 -30.67
N ASP A 49 -3.99 -15.08 -30.49
CA ASP A 49 -3.75 -15.69 -29.18
C ASP A 49 -3.12 -14.69 -28.22
N GLN A 50 -2.20 -13.86 -28.71
CA GLN A 50 -1.64 -12.74 -27.93
C GLN A 50 -2.73 -11.73 -27.56
N ALA A 51 -3.58 -11.34 -28.50
CA ALA A 51 -4.69 -10.41 -28.24
C ALA A 51 -5.68 -10.96 -27.20
N ARG A 52 -5.96 -12.27 -27.24
CA ARG A 52 -6.83 -12.95 -26.26
C ARG A 52 -6.19 -12.99 -24.89
N LEU A 53 -4.89 -13.29 -24.80
CA LEU A 53 -4.15 -13.28 -23.54
C LEU A 53 -4.25 -11.90 -22.87
N VAL A 54 -3.94 -10.82 -23.59
CA VAL A 54 -4.10 -9.45 -23.09
C VAL A 54 -5.53 -9.20 -22.61
N ALA A 55 -6.54 -9.62 -23.39
CA ALA A 55 -7.94 -9.47 -23.00
C ALA A 55 -8.29 -10.23 -21.71
N TRP A 56 -7.76 -11.42 -21.49
CA TRP A 56 -7.99 -12.21 -20.27
C TRP A 56 -7.31 -11.58 -19.06
N LEU A 57 -6.06 -11.14 -19.19
CA LEU A 57 -5.33 -10.47 -18.12
C LEU A 57 -6.04 -9.15 -17.72
N ARG A 58 -6.54 -8.38 -18.68
CA ARG A 58 -7.38 -7.20 -18.40
C ARG A 58 -8.67 -7.56 -17.66
N ARG A 59 -9.28 -8.70 -17.93
CA ARG A 59 -10.47 -9.17 -17.18
C ARG A 59 -10.18 -9.54 -15.73
N LEU A 60 -8.94 -9.91 -15.43
CA LEU A 60 -8.47 -10.09 -14.06
C LEU A 60 -8.22 -8.75 -13.34
N GLY A 61 -8.33 -7.62 -14.05
CA GLY A 61 -8.04 -6.28 -13.50
C GLY A 61 -6.58 -5.86 -13.64
N MET A 62 -5.72 -6.70 -14.24
CA MET A 62 -4.28 -6.45 -14.33
C MET A 62 -3.99 -5.16 -15.11
N PRO A 63 -3.15 -4.24 -14.60
CA PRO A 63 -2.72 -3.03 -15.28
C PRO A 63 -2.05 -3.32 -16.63
N LEU A 64 -2.21 -2.41 -17.61
CA LEU A 64 -1.63 -2.60 -18.94
C LEU A 64 -0.10 -2.63 -18.91
N ALA A 65 0.53 -1.87 -18.01
CA ALA A 65 1.97 -1.89 -17.81
C ALA A 65 2.46 -3.29 -17.42
N LEU A 66 1.87 -3.90 -16.40
CA LEU A 66 2.21 -5.24 -15.95
C LEU A 66 1.97 -6.30 -17.04
N ILE A 67 0.90 -6.15 -17.84
CA ILE A 67 0.64 -7.05 -18.99
C ILE A 67 1.72 -6.90 -20.06
N ARG A 68 2.25 -5.69 -20.27
CA ARG A 68 3.37 -5.46 -21.20
C ARG A 68 4.61 -6.21 -20.75
N ASP A 69 4.95 -6.10 -19.48
CA ASP A 69 6.14 -6.71 -18.90
C ASP A 69 6.06 -8.25 -18.92
N LEU A 70 4.88 -8.81 -18.66
CA LEU A 70 4.61 -10.24 -18.76
C LEU A 70 4.84 -10.82 -20.16
N ARG A 71 4.66 -10.03 -21.21
CA ARG A 71 4.80 -10.49 -22.62
C ARG A 71 6.21 -11.00 -22.92
N ASP A 72 7.22 -10.38 -22.34
CA ASP A 72 8.62 -10.62 -22.64
C ASP A 72 9.25 -11.66 -21.70
N LEU A 73 8.47 -12.15 -20.70
CA LEU A 73 8.90 -13.18 -19.76
C LEU A 73 8.74 -14.61 -20.33
N PRO A 74 9.61 -15.54 -19.92
CA PRO A 74 9.39 -16.97 -20.12
C PRO A 74 8.06 -17.42 -19.50
N PRO A 75 7.35 -18.41 -20.09
CA PRO A 75 6.05 -18.84 -19.58
C PRO A 75 6.00 -19.22 -18.09
N PRO A 76 7.01 -19.85 -17.48
CA PRO A 76 7.01 -20.12 -16.03
C PRO A 76 7.04 -18.85 -15.19
N ASP A 77 7.81 -17.84 -15.60
CA ASP A 77 8.00 -16.58 -14.89
C ASP A 77 6.72 -15.72 -15.02
N ALA A 78 6.17 -15.62 -16.24
CA ALA A 78 4.88 -14.97 -16.46
C ALA A 78 3.75 -15.61 -15.61
N ALA A 79 3.75 -16.95 -15.47
CA ALA A 79 2.78 -17.62 -14.60
C ALA A 79 3.00 -17.32 -13.11
N SER A 80 4.24 -17.09 -12.69
CA SER A 80 4.57 -16.67 -11.32
C SER A 80 4.04 -15.26 -11.03
N GLU A 81 4.29 -14.32 -11.93
CA GLU A 81 3.81 -12.94 -11.82
C GLU A 81 2.27 -12.86 -11.78
N ILE A 82 1.59 -13.65 -12.63
CA ILE A 82 0.12 -13.72 -12.58
C ILE A 82 -0.37 -14.23 -11.21
N ARG A 83 0.32 -15.20 -10.60
CA ARG A 83 -0.03 -15.70 -9.26
C ARG A 83 0.21 -14.65 -8.19
N ALA A 84 1.33 -13.95 -8.23
CA ALA A 84 1.66 -12.88 -7.30
C ALA A 84 0.60 -11.76 -7.37
N TYR A 85 0.29 -11.28 -8.57
CA TYR A 85 -0.78 -10.32 -8.79
C TYR A 85 -2.13 -10.80 -8.22
N TRP A 86 -2.51 -12.06 -8.49
CA TRP A 86 -3.78 -12.59 -8.00
C TRP A 86 -3.81 -12.70 -6.48
N SER A 87 -2.72 -13.09 -5.83
CA SER A 87 -2.61 -13.11 -4.38
C SER A 87 -2.80 -11.72 -3.77
N GLN A 88 -2.27 -10.66 -4.40
CA GLN A 88 -2.51 -9.28 -3.99
C GLN A 88 -3.99 -8.90 -4.11
N VAL A 89 -4.64 -9.23 -5.22
CA VAL A 89 -6.09 -8.99 -5.42
C VAL A 89 -6.94 -9.70 -4.38
N GLU A 90 -6.57 -10.93 -4.01
CA GLU A 90 -7.24 -11.69 -2.95
C GLU A 90 -7.09 -11.02 -1.58
N ALA A 91 -5.88 -10.51 -1.26
CA ALA A 91 -5.64 -9.78 -0.02
C ALA A 91 -6.46 -8.49 0.04
N GLU A 92 -6.48 -7.67 -1.00
CA GLU A 92 -7.31 -6.47 -1.08
C GLU A 92 -8.81 -6.78 -1.00
N THR A 93 -9.23 -7.89 -1.62
CA THR A 93 -10.64 -8.34 -1.56
C THR A 93 -11.01 -8.80 -0.15
N ALA A 94 -10.08 -9.43 0.59
CA ALA A 94 -10.28 -9.80 1.98
C ALA A 94 -10.52 -8.56 2.85
N VAL A 95 -9.72 -7.51 2.66
CA VAL A 95 -9.88 -6.22 3.35
C VAL A 95 -11.28 -5.63 3.12
N ARG A 96 -11.72 -5.60 1.85
CA ARG A 96 -13.08 -5.10 1.52
C ARG A 96 -14.19 -5.97 2.10
N ARG A 97 -13.97 -7.27 2.18
CA ARG A 97 -14.90 -8.22 2.81
C ARG A 97 -15.00 -7.95 4.32
N ASP A 98 -13.87 -7.80 5.00
CA ASP A 98 -13.81 -7.52 6.43
C ASP A 98 -14.57 -6.21 6.77
N LEU A 99 -14.42 -5.18 5.93
CA LEU A 99 -15.19 -3.95 6.04
C LEU A 99 -16.69 -4.18 5.83
N ALA A 100 -17.07 -4.94 4.81
CA ALA A 100 -18.48 -5.24 4.55
C ALA A 100 -19.13 -6.03 5.70
N GLU A 101 -18.44 -7.01 6.27
CA GLU A 101 -18.88 -7.77 7.43
C GLU A 101 -19.04 -6.88 8.67
N TYR A 102 -18.08 -5.98 8.89
CA TYR A 102 -18.19 -4.98 9.95
C TYR A 102 -19.44 -4.10 9.79
N LEU A 103 -19.70 -3.59 8.59
CA LEU A 103 -20.88 -2.76 8.31
C LEU A 103 -22.18 -3.55 8.50
N VAL A 104 -22.23 -4.80 8.06
CA VAL A 104 -23.40 -5.68 8.29
C VAL A 104 -23.62 -5.89 9.77
N ASP A 105 -22.59 -6.20 10.54
CA ASP A 105 -22.66 -6.36 11.99
C ASP A 105 -23.08 -5.07 12.71
N HIS A 106 -22.59 -3.93 12.26
CA HIS A 106 -22.92 -2.62 12.83
C HIS A 106 -24.39 -2.22 12.59
N LEU A 107 -24.92 -2.57 11.43
CA LEU A 107 -26.31 -2.30 11.04
C LEU A 107 -27.29 -3.36 11.58
N SER A 108 -26.80 -4.56 11.85
CA SER A 108 -27.59 -5.64 12.46
C SER A 108 -27.40 -5.55 13.97
N THR A 109 -28.45 -5.37 14.74
CA THR A 109 -28.47 -5.21 16.22
C THR A 109 -27.35 -5.98 16.93
N PRO A 110 -26.66 -5.41 17.93
CA PRO A 110 -25.47 -6.01 18.52
C PRO A 110 -25.82 -7.30 19.25
N LEU A 111 -25.52 -8.44 18.65
CA LEU A 111 -25.41 -9.70 19.37
C LEU A 111 -24.04 -9.71 20.07
N PRO A 112 -23.97 -9.99 21.38
CA PRO A 112 -22.70 -10.18 22.05
C PRO A 112 -21.96 -11.34 21.37
N ARG A 113 -20.83 -11.04 20.71
CA ARG A 113 -19.94 -12.09 20.19
C ARG A 113 -19.40 -12.91 21.36
N LYS A 114 -19.77 -14.19 21.39
CA LYS A 114 -19.12 -15.18 22.24
C LYS A 114 -17.71 -15.44 21.67
N ASP A 115 -16.73 -15.40 22.60
CA ASP A 115 -15.39 -15.96 22.46
C ASP A 115 -14.55 -15.40 21.29
N THR A 116 -14.20 -14.12 21.32
CA THR A 116 -13.03 -13.64 20.61
C THR A 116 -11.85 -13.71 21.58
N THR A 117 -10.92 -14.61 21.38
CA THR A 117 -9.64 -14.61 22.07
C THR A 117 -9.01 -13.23 21.84
N VAL A 118 -8.76 -12.48 22.91
CA VAL A 118 -8.12 -11.18 22.80
C VAL A 118 -6.64 -11.46 22.50
N LEU A 119 -6.22 -11.15 21.28
CA LEU A 119 -4.82 -11.30 20.87
C LEU A 119 -3.95 -10.25 21.56
N GLU A 120 -2.71 -10.60 21.84
CA GLU A 120 -1.67 -9.70 22.35
C GLU A 120 -0.91 -9.07 21.19
N LEU A 121 -0.66 -7.76 21.28
CA LEU A 121 0.10 -6.98 20.31
C LEU A 121 1.50 -6.75 20.86
N HIS A 122 2.51 -7.37 20.24
CA HIS A 122 3.93 -7.14 20.52
C HIS A 122 4.52 -6.29 19.41
N HIS A 123 5.10 -5.16 19.75
CA HIS A 123 5.56 -4.19 18.76
C HIS A 123 6.93 -3.63 19.08
N HIS A 124 7.58 -3.08 18.06
CA HIS A 124 8.77 -2.26 18.19
C HIS A 124 8.76 -1.17 17.12
N THR A 125 9.32 -0.01 17.44
CA THR A 125 9.46 1.11 16.53
C THR A 125 10.90 1.56 16.46
N ARG A 126 11.34 1.97 15.27
CA ARG A 126 12.65 2.54 15.04
C ARG A 126 12.57 3.62 13.96
N SER A 127 13.28 4.72 14.21
CA SER A 127 13.44 5.81 13.28
C SER A 127 14.91 6.21 13.21
N ASP A 128 15.43 6.43 12.00
CA ASP A 128 16.81 6.81 11.76
C ASP A 128 16.85 7.96 10.75
N ARG A 129 17.77 8.87 10.93
CA ARG A 129 17.94 10.01 10.06
C ARG A 129 18.46 9.64 8.67
N GLY A 130 19.02 8.45 8.50
CA GLY A 130 19.80 8.11 7.35
C GLY A 130 21.20 8.76 7.36
N LEU A 131 21.93 8.63 6.27
CA LEU A 131 23.32 9.05 6.17
C LEU A 131 23.50 10.42 5.51
N ILE A 132 22.50 10.90 4.76
CA ILE A 132 22.59 12.08 3.92
C ILE A 132 21.81 13.28 4.49
N ARG A 133 20.60 13.05 5.01
CA ARG A 133 19.73 14.13 5.51
C ARG A 133 20.32 14.81 6.75
N PRO A 134 20.19 16.15 6.90
CA PRO A 134 20.71 16.87 8.07
C PRO A 134 19.85 16.64 9.31
N THR A 135 18.53 16.44 9.14
CA THR A 135 17.54 16.25 10.21
C THR A 135 16.70 15.01 9.93
N ASN A 136 16.06 14.49 10.96
CA ASN A 136 15.03 13.46 10.82
C ASN A 136 13.65 14.13 10.90
N GLN A 137 12.89 14.05 9.81
CA GLN A 137 11.53 14.61 9.70
C GLN A 137 10.45 13.53 9.81
N ASP A 138 10.86 12.27 9.92
CA ASP A 138 9.95 11.17 10.18
C ASP A 138 9.55 11.10 11.64
N THR A 139 8.34 10.64 11.90
CA THR A 139 7.87 10.25 13.22
C THR A 139 7.29 8.84 13.18
N ALA A 140 7.81 7.96 14.03
CA ALA A 140 7.27 6.63 14.24
C ALA A 140 6.83 6.45 15.69
N TYR A 141 5.69 5.80 15.90
CA TYR A 141 5.09 5.57 17.21
C TYR A 141 4.47 4.18 17.30
N ALA A 142 4.66 3.54 18.43
CA ALA A 142 3.97 2.30 18.76
C ALA A 142 3.77 2.22 20.28
N ASP A 143 2.55 1.90 20.69
CA ASP A 143 2.20 1.64 22.08
C ASP A 143 0.97 0.70 22.12
N HIS A 144 0.26 0.60 23.24
CA HIS A 144 -0.75 -0.41 23.56
C HIS A 144 -1.71 -0.78 22.40
N ARG A 145 -2.16 0.19 21.61
CA ARG A 145 -3.15 -0.02 20.55
C ARG A 145 -2.83 0.69 19.25
N LEU A 146 -1.98 1.70 19.30
CA LEU A 146 -1.70 2.57 18.16
C LEU A 146 -0.30 2.32 17.63
N LEU A 147 -0.23 2.05 16.34
CA LEU A 147 1.00 2.02 15.55
C LEU A 147 0.89 3.13 14.51
N ALA A 148 1.91 3.95 14.35
CA ALA A 148 1.87 5.04 13.38
C ALA A 148 3.25 5.36 12.80
N VAL A 149 3.27 5.74 11.52
CA VAL A 149 4.40 6.35 10.84
C VAL A 149 3.90 7.58 10.09
N ALA A 150 4.64 8.67 10.18
CA ALA A 150 4.41 9.92 9.48
C ALA A 150 5.74 10.43 8.93
N ASP A 151 5.80 10.69 7.64
CA ASP A 151 6.96 11.23 6.91
C ASP A 151 6.70 12.70 6.63
N GLY A 152 7.50 13.56 7.28
CA GLY A 152 7.37 14.99 7.22
C GLY A 152 8.22 15.60 6.11
N TYR A 153 7.68 16.60 5.43
CA TYR A 153 8.41 17.34 4.40
C TYR A 153 8.31 18.86 4.60
N GLY A 154 9.18 19.58 3.92
CA GLY A 154 9.26 21.03 4.02
C GLY A 154 10.07 21.52 5.21
N THR A 155 9.98 22.81 5.54
CA THR A 155 10.83 23.43 6.55
C THR A 155 10.48 23.04 8.00
N ALA A 156 9.24 22.61 8.24
CA ALA A 156 8.72 22.19 9.53
C ALA A 156 8.33 20.70 9.55
N GLY A 157 8.93 19.89 8.69
CA GLY A 157 8.55 18.49 8.51
C GLY A 157 8.57 17.66 9.78
N ASP A 158 9.59 17.83 10.62
CA ASP A 158 9.72 17.19 11.94
C ASP A 158 8.60 17.58 12.90
N THR A 159 8.26 18.86 12.91
CA THR A 159 7.21 19.38 13.78
C THR A 159 5.82 18.89 13.35
N VAL A 160 5.53 18.86 12.03
CA VAL A 160 4.20 18.46 11.53
C VAL A 160 3.99 16.96 11.59
N SER A 161 5.02 16.13 11.31
CA SER A 161 4.91 14.67 11.48
C SER A 161 4.69 14.30 12.95
N GLY A 162 5.43 14.97 13.86
CA GLY A 162 5.23 14.82 15.30
C GLY A 162 3.84 15.25 15.76
N ALA A 163 3.31 16.36 15.26
CA ALA A 163 1.97 16.87 15.61
C ALA A 163 0.87 15.91 15.11
N ALA A 164 1.00 15.39 13.89
CA ALA A 164 0.05 14.43 13.33
C ALA A 164 -0.05 13.17 14.18
N VAL A 165 1.09 12.55 14.50
CA VAL A 165 1.14 11.35 15.35
C VAL A 165 0.65 11.64 16.77
N ALA A 166 1.03 12.78 17.36
CA ALA A 166 0.59 13.16 18.71
C ALA A 166 -0.94 13.30 18.82
N ALA A 167 -1.61 13.80 17.77
CA ALA A 167 -3.06 13.87 17.73
C ALA A 167 -3.73 12.48 17.79
N LEU A 168 -3.14 11.47 17.16
CA LEU A 168 -3.67 10.10 17.18
C LEU A 168 -3.45 9.40 18.53
N ARG A 169 -2.46 9.82 19.33
CA ARG A 169 -2.17 9.19 20.62
C ARG A 169 -3.33 9.22 21.60
N THR A 170 -4.32 10.09 21.39
CA THR A 170 -5.57 10.10 22.16
C THR A 170 -6.37 8.80 21.99
N LEU A 171 -6.15 8.05 20.91
CA LEU A 171 -6.75 6.72 20.67
C LEU A 171 -6.03 5.60 21.42
N ASP A 172 -4.82 5.85 21.88
CA ASP A 172 -3.99 4.86 22.58
C ASP A 172 -4.38 4.80 24.07
N THR A 173 -5.60 4.36 24.34
CA THR A 173 -6.19 4.28 25.66
C THR A 173 -6.62 2.85 25.97
N GLU A 174 -6.70 2.49 27.27
CA GLU A 174 -7.16 1.16 27.68
C GLU A 174 -8.58 0.84 27.19
N ARG A 175 -9.41 1.86 26.99
CA ARG A 175 -10.79 1.72 26.52
C ARG A 175 -11.06 2.68 25.38
N LEU A 176 -11.37 2.11 24.22
CA LEU A 176 -11.85 2.92 23.10
C LEU A 176 -13.21 3.52 23.44
N PRO A 177 -13.46 4.79 23.05
CA PRO A 177 -14.76 5.42 23.19
C PRO A 177 -15.88 4.59 22.54
N SER A 178 -17.11 4.75 23.03
CA SER A 178 -18.27 4.15 22.42
C SER A 178 -18.53 4.77 21.05
N GLY A 179 -18.23 4.01 19.99
CA GLY A 179 -18.38 4.45 18.60
C GLY A 179 -17.84 3.38 17.65
N GLY A 180 -18.15 3.54 16.37
CA GLY A 180 -17.54 2.68 15.34
C GLY A 180 -16.05 3.01 15.18
N VAL A 181 -15.21 2.00 14.97
CA VAL A 181 -13.76 2.18 14.79
C VAL A 181 -13.46 3.16 13.65
N LEU A 182 -14.23 3.11 12.57
CA LEU A 182 -14.07 4.01 11.42
C LEU A 182 -14.33 5.47 11.80
N SER A 183 -15.39 5.76 12.56
CA SER A 183 -15.68 7.12 13.02
C SER A 183 -14.59 7.65 13.93
N LEU A 184 -14.01 6.80 14.80
CA LEU A 184 -12.87 7.19 15.64
C LEU A 184 -11.64 7.54 14.79
N LEU A 185 -11.38 6.79 13.71
CA LEU A 185 -10.29 7.09 12.79
C LEU A 185 -10.56 8.38 12.00
N GLU A 186 -11.79 8.62 11.54
CA GLU A 186 -12.18 9.87 10.88
C GLU A 186 -11.98 11.09 11.79
N ASP A 187 -12.41 11.01 13.04
CA ASP A 187 -12.23 12.04 14.05
C ASP A 187 -10.74 12.29 14.34
N ALA A 188 -9.96 11.20 14.41
CA ALA A 188 -8.52 11.29 14.63
C ALA A 188 -7.79 11.94 13.47
N VAL A 189 -8.16 11.65 12.22
CA VAL A 189 -7.61 12.32 11.03
C VAL A 189 -7.96 13.80 11.02
N THR A 190 -9.19 14.15 11.40
CA THR A 190 -9.61 15.54 11.54
C THR A 190 -8.73 16.26 12.57
N SER A 191 -8.53 15.65 13.74
CA SER A 191 -7.67 16.18 14.80
C SER A 191 -6.21 16.30 14.35
N ALA A 192 -5.68 15.32 13.61
CA ALA A 192 -4.33 15.37 13.05
C ALA A 192 -4.17 16.51 12.03
N THR A 193 -5.18 16.70 11.16
CA THR A 193 -5.19 17.80 10.18
C THR A 193 -5.14 19.17 10.88
N GLU A 194 -5.92 19.35 11.96
CA GLU A 194 -5.89 20.57 12.75
C GLU A 194 -4.56 20.77 13.47
N ALA A 195 -3.97 19.69 14.01
CA ALA A 195 -2.69 19.74 14.69
C ALA A 195 -1.56 20.14 13.71
N VAL A 196 -1.52 19.57 12.50
CA VAL A 196 -0.56 19.95 11.44
C VAL A 196 -0.72 21.42 11.05
N ARG A 197 -1.94 21.88 10.82
CA ARG A 197 -2.22 23.28 10.51
C ARG A 197 -1.71 24.24 11.60
N ASN A 198 -1.94 23.90 12.86
CA ASN A 198 -1.50 24.73 13.98
C ASN A 198 0.03 24.71 14.13
N ALA A 199 0.68 23.61 13.82
CA ALA A 199 2.14 23.45 13.89
C ALA A 199 2.89 24.24 12.80
N THR A 200 2.24 24.51 11.67
CA THR A 200 2.83 25.29 10.58
C THR A 200 2.66 26.81 10.70
N GLU A 201 1.93 27.30 11.72
CA GLU A 201 1.55 28.72 11.86
C GLU A 201 0.95 29.32 10.56
N GLY A 202 0.33 28.46 9.72
CA GLY A 202 -0.20 28.82 8.41
C GLY A 202 0.88 28.92 7.30
N GLY A 203 2.08 28.41 7.53
CA GLY A 203 3.15 28.27 6.51
C GLY A 203 2.79 27.17 5.50
N GLU A 204 2.84 27.48 4.20
CA GLU A 204 2.23 26.67 3.16
C GLU A 204 3.08 25.49 2.66
N ASP A 205 4.37 25.44 3.01
CA ASP A 205 5.34 24.56 2.35
C ASP A 205 5.73 23.31 3.16
N SER A 206 4.98 22.99 4.24
CA SER A 206 5.25 21.84 5.07
C SER A 206 4.02 20.96 5.23
N GLY A 207 4.24 19.67 5.28
CA GLY A 207 3.20 18.67 5.47
C GLY A 207 3.78 17.32 5.87
N THR A 208 2.92 16.33 5.97
CA THR A 208 3.31 14.98 6.36
C THR A 208 2.39 13.93 5.75
N THR A 209 2.91 12.74 5.53
CA THR A 209 2.11 11.53 5.36
C THR A 209 1.53 11.10 6.70
N LEU A 210 0.59 10.18 6.68
CA LEU A 210 0.11 9.51 7.89
C LEU A 210 -0.37 8.10 7.54
N THR A 211 0.29 7.11 8.11
CA THR A 211 -0.14 5.70 8.03
C THR A 211 -0.19 5.16 9.45
N ALA A 212 -1.38 4.73 9.90
CA ALA A 212 -1.56 4.26 11.26
C ALA A 212 -2.50 3.05 11.33
N LEU A 213 -2.23 2.17 12.31
CA LEU A 213 -3.06 1.03 12.67
C LEU A 213 -3.55 1.18 14.11
N LEU A 214 -4.85 1.04 14.31
CA LEU A 214 -5.51 1.05 15.62
C LEU A 214 -5.98 -0.37 15.97
N TRP A 215 -5.37 -0.98 16.98
CA TRP A 215 -5.75 -2.28 17.51
C TRP A 215 -6.98 -2.20 18.42
N THR A 216 -8.02 -2.97 18.11
CA THR A 216 -9.29 -2.96 18.87
C THR A 216 -9.52 -4.22 19.72
N GLY A 217 -8.54 -5.12 19.78
CA GLY A 217 -8.63 -6.40 20.47
C GLY A 217 -9.01 -7.58 19.57
N SER A 218 -9.62 -7.31 18.42
CA SER A 218 -9.99 -8.35 17.43
C SER A 218 -9.83 -7.90 15.98
N ARG A 219 -9.74 -6.59 15.75
CA ARG A 219 -9.58 -5.97 14.42
C ARG A 219 -8.54 -4.87 14.47
N LEU A 220 -7.96 -4.60 13.31
CA LEU A 220 -7.08 -3.45 13.09
C LEU A 220 -7.79 -2.46 12.17
N GLY A 221 -7.97 -1.23 12.65
CA GLY A 221 -8.39 -0.12 11.82
C GLY A 221 -7.17 0.55 11.20
N LEU A 222 -7.12 0.65 9.87
CA LEU A 222 -6.07 1.34 9.12
C LEU A 222 -6.55 2.71 8.68
N VAL A 223 -5.73 3.72 8.90
CA VAL A 223 -5.82 5.01 8.21
C VAL A 223 -4.55 5.23 7.39
N HIS A 224 -4.73 5.75 6.15
CA HIS A 224 -3.61 5.97 5.26
C HIS A 224 -3.77 7.25 4.44
N ILE A 225 -2.71 8.08 4.42
CA ILE A 225 -2.57 9.32 3.64
C ILE A 225 -1.11 9.44 3.25
N GLY A 226 -0.81 9.53 1.96
CA GLY A 226 0.55 9.70 1.44
C GLY A 226 1.11 8.46 0.76
N ASP A 227 2.43 8.25 0.85
CA ASP A 227 3.17 7.15 0.25
C ASP A 227 4.03 6.34 1.27
N SER A 228 3.86 6.63 2.57
CA SER A 228 4.27 5.69 3.62
C SER A 228 3.43 4.43 3.53
N ARG A 229 4.01 3.26 3.72
CA ARG A 229 3.33 2.00 3.41
C ARG A 229 3.04 1.17 4.66
N ALA A 230 1.98 0.36 4.56
CA ALA A 230 1.70 -0.73 5.50
C ALA A 230 1.68 -2.07 4.77
N TYR A 231 2.29 -3.07 5.41
CA TYR A 231 2.35 -4.45 4.92
C TYR A 231 1.82 -5.41 5.98
N LEU A 232 1.24 -6.51 5.51
CA LEU A 232 0.82 -7.66 6.30
C LEU A 232 1.60 -8.88 5.84
N LEU A 233 2.37 -9.48 6.74
CA LEU A 233 2.90 -10.83 6.56
C LEU A 233 1.93 -11.81 7.23
N ARG A 234 1.30 -12.65 6.42
CA ARG A 234 0.37 -13.70 6.88
C ARG A 234 0.78 -15.05 6.26
N GLY A 235 1.10 -16.01 7.11
CA GLY A 235 1.69 -17.27 6.66
C GLY A 235 3.04 -17.01 5.97
N THR A 236 3.13 -17.33 4.68
CA THR A 236 4.35 -17.09 3.87
C THR A 236 4.21 -15.91 2.90
N GLY A 237 3.05 -15.21 2.90
CA GLY A 237 2.78 -14.13 1.95
C GLY A 237 2.99 -12.75 2.60
N LEU A 238 3.68 -11.85 1.91
CA LEU A 238 3.75 -10.44 2.24
C LEU A 238 2.76 -9.69 1.33
N PHE A 239 1.89 -8.88 1.92
CA PHE A 239 0.85 -8.13 1.21
C PHE A 239 0.96 -6.65 1.57
N ARG A 240 1.10 -5.79 0.59
CA ARG A 240 0.96 -4.36 0.78
C ARG A 240 -0.53 -4.02 0.94
N ILE A 241 -0.90 -3.47 2.09
CA ILE A 241 -2.30 -3.15 2.46
C ILE A 241 -2.63 -1.67 2.33
N THR A 242 -1.69 -0.86 1.83
CA THR A 242 -1.87 0.55 1.47
C THR A 242 -1.63 0.76 -0.01
N HIS A 243 -2.22 1.83 -0.56
CA HIS A 243 -2.02 2.25 -1.94
C HIS A 243 -1.46 3.67 -1.94
N ASP A 244 -0.30 3.88 -2.58
CA ASP A 244 0.41 5.16 -2.47
C ASP A 244 -0.40 6.29 -3.11
N HIS A 245 -0.53 7.39 -2.41
CA HIS A 245 -1.16 8.60 -2.92
C HIS A 245 -0.11 9.52 -3.58
N SER A 246 0.53 9.03 -4.63
CA SER A 246 1.55 9.75 -5.38
C SER A 246 1.17 9.88 -6.86
N VAL A 247 1.76 10.89 -7.53
CA VAL A 247 1.59 11.07 -8.98
C VAL A 247 2.04 9.83 -9.74
N VAL A 248 3.15 9.25 -9.33
CA VAL A 248 3.74 8.08 -9.99
C VAL A 248 2.83 6.86 -9.85
N GLN A 249 2.26 6.63 -8.67
CA GLN A 249 1.31 5.53 -8.48
C GLN A 249 0.06 5.70 -9.36
N SER A 250 -0.47 6.92 -9.46
CA SER A 250 -1.61 7.18 -10.35
C SER A 250 -1.29 6.88 -11.82
N LEU A 251 -0.06 7.20 -12.26
CA LEU A 251 0.39 6.89 -13.62
C LEU A 251 0.60 5.39 -13.85
N LEU A 252 1.07 4.67 -12.82
CA LEU A 252 1.16 3.19 -12.84
C LEU A 252 -0.24 2.56 -12.97
N ASP A 253 -1.20 3.02 -12.18
CA ASP A 253 -2.59 2.53 -12.20
C ASP A 253 -3.27 2.75 -13.56
N GLU A 254 -2.99 3.90 -14.18
CA GLU A 254 -3.46 4.22 -15.52
C GLU A 254 -2.73 3.42 -16.63
N GLY A 255 -1.66 2.69 -16.27
CA GLY A 255 -0.81 1.98 -17.22
C GLY A 255 0.03 2.88 -18.11
N ARG A 256 0.33 4.10 -17.65
CA ARG A 256 1.12 5.13 -18.36
C ARG A 256 2.60 5.06 -18.03
N LEU A 257 2.95 4.39 -16.94
CA LEU A 257 4.32 4.08 -16.54
C LEU A 257 4.44 2.58 -16.24
N THR A 258 5.67 2.07 -16.37
CA THR A 258 6.11 0.82 -15.75
C THR A 258 6.70 1.09 -14.38
N GLU A 259 6.88 0.04 -13.57
CA GLU A 259 7.58 0.15 -12.29
C GLU A 259 9.03 0.64 -12.47
N GLU A 260 9.73 0.20 -13.51
CA GLU A 260 11.09 0.65 -13.82
C GLU A 260 11.14 2.14 -14.18
N GLU A 261 10.22 2.62 -15.03
CA GLU A 261 10.10 4.04 -15.38
C GLU A 261 9.72 4.90 -14.17
N ALA A 262 8.92 4.35 -13.27
CA ALA A 262 8.49 5.00 -12.03
C ALA A 262 9.67 5.37 -11.12
N LEU A 263 10.67 4.47 -10.99
CA LEU A 263 11.85 4.68 -10.16
C LEU A 263 12.67 5.92 -10.57
N SER A 264 12.68 6.25 -11.86
CA SER A 264 13.44 7.38 -12.42
C SER A 264 12.57 8.60 -12.77
N HIS A 265 11.25 8.54 -12.46
CA HIS A 265 10.33 9.63 -12.85
C HIS A 265 10.64 10.93 -12.08
N PRO A 266 10.65 12.11 -12.74
CA PRO A 266 10.95 13.38 -12.09
C PRO A 266 9.97 13.72 -10.95
N ASP A 267 8.72 13.34 -11.09
CA ASP A 267 7.65 13.61 -10.12
C ASP A 267 7.47 12.48 -9.10
N ARG A 268 8.45 11.57 -8.92
CA ARG A 268 8.33 10.44 -7.99
C ARG A 268 8.14 10.83 -6.53
N MET A 269 8.46 12.08 -6.18
CA MET A 269 8.33 12.64 -4.84
C MET A 269 7.00 13.40 -4.65
N LEU A 270 6.18 13.56 -5.70
CA LEU A 270 4.97 14.35 -5.63
C LEU A 270 3.81 13.54 -5.07
N LEU A 271 3.32 13.97 -3.90
CA LEU A 271 2.15 13.42 -3.26
C LEU A 271 0.86 14.03 -3.84
N LEU A 272 -0.16 13.21 -4.03
CA LEU A 272 -1.53 13.62 -4.36
C LEU A 272 -2.36 13.86 -3.10
N LYS A 273 -2.02 13.17 -1.99
CA LYS A 273 -2.67 13.36 -0.69
C LYS A 273 -1.59 13.46 0.40
N SER A 274 -1.75 14.45 1.27
CA SER A 274 -0.95 14.65 2.47
C SER A 274 -1.75 15.46 3.49
N LEU A 275 -1.32 15.49 4.73
CA LEU A 275 -1.73 16.47 5.72
C LEU A 275 -0.84 17.69 5.56
N ASP A 276 -1.39 18.82 5.16
CA ASP A 276 -0.64 20.04 4.88
C ASP A 276 -1.01 21.19 5.83
N GLY A 277 -0.15 22.20 5.88
CA GLY A 277 -0.35 23.40 6.71
C GLY A 277 -1.55 24.26 6.31
N ARG A 278 -2.21 24.00 5.18
CA ARG A 278 -3.41 24.71 4.70
C ARG A 278 -4.66 24.25 5.43
N GLY A 279 -4.55 23.19 6.24
CA GLY A 279 -5.65 22.62 7.01
C GLY A 279 -6.69 21.91 6.17
N SER A 280 -6.31 21.52 4.95
CA SER A 280 -7.10 20.65 4.10
C SER A 280 -6.37 19.33 3.92
N ILE A 281 -7.09 18.24 4.08
CA ILE A 281 -6.63 16.97 3.49
C ILE A 281 -6.81 17.15 1.99
N THR A 282 -5.73 17.04 1.23
CA THR A 282 -5.84 16.98 -0.23
C THR A 282 -6.45 15.62 -0.57
N GLY A 283 -7.77 15.48 -0.52
CA GLY A 283 -8.51 14.24 -0.73
C GLY A 283 -8.95 13.53 0.57
N THR A 284 -9.81 12.51 0.43
CA THR A 284 -10.26 11.66 1.55
C THR A 284 -9.16 10.69 1.97
N PRO A 285 -8.97 10.44 3.30
CA PRO A 285 -8.10 9.37 3.78
C PRO A 285 -8.63 8.01 3.34
N ASP A 286 -7.73 7.06 3.13
CA ASP A 286 -8.13 5.68 2.98
C ASP A 286 -8.32 5.06 4.37
N LEU A 287 -9.51 4.50 4.61
CA LEU A 287 -9.89 3.86 5.87
C LEU A 287 -10.26 2.41 5.61
N HIS A 288 -9.61 1.49 6.31
CA HIS A 288 -9.87 0.06 6.17
C HIS A 288 -9.97 -0.61 7.54
N LEU A 289 -10.68 -1.75 7.57
CA LEU A 289 -10.70 -2.66 8.71
C LEU A 289 -10.13 -4.00 8.28
N HIS A 290 -9.22 -4.52 9.09
CA HIS A 290 -8.60 -5.81 8.87
C HIS A 290 -8.99 -6.75 9.99
N GLU A 291 -9.40 -7.97 9.65
CA GLU A 291 -9.50 -9.05 10.61
C GLU A 291 -8.07 -9.48 11.02
N ALA A 292 -7.80 -9.40 12.30
CA ALA A 292 -6.52 -9.79 12.86
C ALA A 292 -6.52 -11.29 13.19
N ARG A 293 -5.42 -11.97 12.88
CA ARG A 293 -5.24 -13.41 13.16
C ARG A 293 -3.97 -13.65 13.95
N PRO A 294 -3.97 -14.68 14.79
CA PRO A 294 -2.72 -15.11 15.44
C PRO A 294 -1.64 -15.42 14.40
N GLY A 295 -0.42 -14.93 14.64
CA GLY A 295 0.71 -15.09 13.73
C GLY A 295 0.79 -14.04 12.62
N ASP A 296 -0.13 -13.08 12.54
CA ASP A 296 0.02 -11.93 11.66
C ASP A 296 1.16 -11.03 12.13
N ARG A 297 1.99 -10.59 11.20
CA ARG A 297 3.00 -9.54 11.42
C ARG A 297 2.72 -8.35 10.52
N TYR A 298 2.67 -7.18 11.10
CA TYR A 298 2.46 -5.92 10.39
C TYR A 298 3.74 -5.11 10.35
N LEU A 299 3.99 -4.44 9.22
CA LEU A 299 5.04 -3.44 9.05
C LEU A 299 4.39 -2.14 8.59
N LEU A 300 4.66 -1.03 9.28
CA LEU A 300 4.46 0.33 8.77
C LEU A 300 5.83 0.93 8.53
N CYS A 301 6.01 1.63 7.40
CA CYS A 301 7.29 2.28 7.11
C CYS A 301 7.12 3.53 6.26
N SER A 302 8.06 4.48 6.40
CA SER A 302 8.22 5.59 5.47
C SER A 302 8.85 5.12 4.15
N ASP A 303 8.81 5.98 3.15
CA ASP A 303 9.32 5.72 1.81
C ASP A 303 10.85 5.54 1.77
N GLY A 304 11.57 6.11 2.74
CA GLY A 304 13.02 5.90 2.88
C GLY A 304 13.44 4.44 3.07
N LEU A 305 12.50 3.55 3.47
CA LEU A 305 12.72 2.10 3.41
C LEU A 305 12.44 1.56 2.01
N THR A 306 11.24 1.80 1.50
CA THR A 306 10.71 1.11 0.31
C THR A 306 11.29 1.58 -1.01
N ARG A 307 11.95 2.74 -1.01
CA ARG A 307 12.67 3.26 -2.20
C ARG A 307 14.01 2.57 -2.42
N VAL A 308 14.63 2.04 -1.38
CA VAL A 308 16.00 1.52 -1.45
C VAL A 308 16.09 0.03 -1.09
N VAL A 309 15.11 -0.51 -0.38
CA VAL A 309 15.04 -1.93 -0.02
C VAL A 309 13.92 -2.59 -0.83
N PRO A 310 14.24 -3.54 -1.72
CA PRO A 310 13.24 -4.29 -2.50
C PRO A 310 12.26 -5.08 -1.62
N GLU A 311 11.03 -5.28 -2.10
CA GLU A 311 9.98 -5.99 -1.32
C GLU A 311 10.34 -7.44 -0.98
N ASP A 312 11.09 -8.15 -1.82
CA ASP A 312 11.58 -9.48 -1.53
C ASP A 312 12.57 -9.50 -0.37
N GLN A 313 13.41 -8.48 -0.23
CA GLN A 313 14.30 -8.31 0.91
C GLN A 313 13.51 -7.93 2.17
N ILE A 314 12.52 -7.04 2.08
CA ILE A 314 11.60 -6.73 3.19
C ILE A 314 10.92 -8.02 3.67
N HIS A 315 10.39 -8.81 2.73
CA HIS A 315 9.75 -10.09 3.01
C HIS A 315 10.71 -11.06 3.73
N ALA A 316 11.94 -11.20 3.24
CA ALA A 316 12.95 -12.06 3.85
C ALA A 316 13.26 -11.64 5.29
N VAL A 317 13.43 -10.34 5.55
CA VAL A 317 13.66 -9.80 6.89
C VAL A 317 12.47 -10.09 7.80
N LEU A 318 11.26 -9.77 7.39
CA LEU A 318 10.05 -9.98 8.19
C LEU A 318 9.80 -11.46 8.50
N THR A 319 10.16 -12.35 7.57
CA THR A 319 9.99 -13.81 7.76
C THR A 319 11.05 -14.40 8.70
N THR A 320 12.29 -13.89 8.68
CA THR A 320 13.42 -14.48 9.42
C THR A 320 13.64 -13.87 10.80
N ALA A 321 13.24 -12.61 10.99
CA ALA A 321 13.38 -11.93 12.29
C ALA A 321 12.48 -12.58 13.34
N THR A 322 13.06 -12.91 14.48
CA THR A 322 12.34 -13.56 15.59
C THR A 322 11.46 -12.60 16.37
N THR A 323 11.87 -11.35 16.49
CA THR A 323 11.16 -10.32 17.24
C THR A 323 10.90 -9.07 16.40
N PRO A 324 9.91 -8.25 16.76
CA PRO A 324 9.72 -6.94 16.14
C PRO A 324 10.97 -6.03 16.22
N ASP A 325 11.76 -6.09 17.32
CA ASP A 325 13.00 -5.32 17.47
C ASP A 325 14.06 -5.78 16.44
N ASP A 326 14.26 -7.10 16.29
CA ASP A 326 15.20 -7.62 15.29
C ASP A 326 14.80 -7.21 13.88
N ALA A 327 13.49 -7.26 13.57
CA ALA A 327 12.96 -6.87 12.27
C ALA A 327 13.19 -5.37 11.99
N THR A 328 12.82 -4.49 12.92
CA THR A 328 13.01 -3.04 12.73
C THR A 328 14.48 -2.68 12.59
N ARG A 329 15.37 -3.32 13.36
CA ARG A 329 16.83 -3.11 13.26
C ARG A 329 17.33 -3.52 11.88
N ALA A 330 17.00 -4.73 11.44
CA ALA A 330 17.47 -5.25 10.17
C ALA A 330 16.96 -4.43 8.97
N LEU A 331 15.72 -3.91 9.02
CA LEU A 331 15.15 -3.04 7.99
C LEU A 331 15.88 -1.71 7.91
N ILE A 332 16.13 -1.05 9.04
CA ILE A 332 16.88 0.22 9.07
C ILE A 332 18.32 0.01 8.60
N ASP A 333 18.98 -1.06 9.07
CA ASP A 333 20.34 -1.39 8.64
C ASP A 333 20.40 -1.65 7.12
N ALA A 334 19.40 -2.31 6.55
CA ALA A 334 19.31 -2.54 5.11
C ALA A 334 19.15 -1.23 4.33
N ALA A 335 18.29 -0.30 4.78
CA ALA A 335 18.11 1.00 4.15
C ALA A 335 19.40 1.83 4.21
N ASN A 336 20.08 1.86 5.34
CA ASN A 336 21.36 2.56 5.50
C ASN A 336 22.46 1.92 4.65
N ALA A 337 22.52 0.59 4.56
CA ALA A 337 23.49 -0.12 3.70
C ALA A 337 23.25 0.16 2.20
N ALA A 338 22.01 0.43 1.81
CA ALA A 338 21.64 0.81 0.44
C ALA A 338 21.92 2.29 0.12
N GLY A 339 22.50 3.05 1.05
CA GLY A 339 22.92 4.44 0.85
C GLY A 339 22.39 5.43 1.89
N GLY A 340 21.29 5.11 2.59
CA GLY A 340 20.71 5.95 3.64
C GLY A 340 20.39 7.37 3.14
N GLU A 341 19.84 7.49 1.93
CA GLU A 341 19.63 8.78 1.25
C GLU A 341 18.57 9.63 1.94
N ASP A 342 17.62 8.98 2.61
CA ASP A 342 16.50 9.63 3.28
C ASP A 342 16.37 9.22 4.74
N ASN A 343 15.49 9.92 5.48
CA ASN A 343 15.00 9.47 6.76
C ASN A 343 14.30 8.12 6.59
N VAL A 344 14.45 7.22 7.52
CA VAL A 344 13.85 5.89 7.46
C VAL A 344 13.23 5.52 8.79
N SER A 345 11.95 5.24 8.76
CA SER A 345 11.18 4.90 9.96
C SER A 345 10.35 3.66 9.73
N CYS A 346 10.28 2.80 10.72
CA CYS A 346 9.42 1.63 10.67
C CYS A 346 8.86 1.24 12.04
N VAL A 347 7.69 0.63 12.00
CA VAL A 347 7.03 -0.05 13.12
C VAL A 347 6.76 -1.48 12.69
N VAL A 348 7.18 -2.46 13.49
CA VAL A 348 6.80 -3.87 13.29
C VAL A 348 5.97 -4.31 14.47
N ALA A 349 4.90 -5.04 14.21
CA ALA A 349 4.02 -5.57 15.25
C ALA A 349 3.59 -7.01 14.95
N ASP A 350 3.63 -7.85 15.96
CA ASP A 350 3.19 -9.24 15.95
C ASP A 350 1.91 -9.41 16.74
N LEU A 351 0.98 -10.17 16.20
CA LEU A 351 -0.22 -10.61 16.92
C LEU A 351 -0.05 -12.06 17.36
N THR A 352 -0.12 -12.27 18.66
CA THR A 352 0.02 -13.60 19.27
C THR A 352 -1.21 -13.97 20.11
N GLU A 353 -1.45 -15.25 20.28
CA GLU A 353 -2.37 -15.70 21.32
C GLU A 353 -1.81 -15.36 22.71
N PRO A 354 -2.66 -15.00 23.69
CA PRO A 354 -2.20 -14.81 25.05
C PRO A 354 -1.49 -16.08 25.55
N ALA A 355 -0.37 -15.90 26.23
CA ALA A 355 0.25 -17.05 26.90
C ALA A 355 -0.79 -17.69 27.87
N GLU A 356 -1.07 -18.99 27.71
CA GLU A 356 -1.91 -19.71 28.68
C GLU A 356 -1.35 -19.42 30.08
N ALA A 357 -2.18 -18.80 30.92
CA ALA A 357 -1.81 -18.60 32.33
C ALA A 357 -1.50 -19.98 32.90
N ALA A 358 -0.22 -20.22 33.23
CA ALA A 358 0.19 -21.46 33.90
C ALA A 358 -0.74 -21.62 35.12
N GLU A 359 -1.56 -22.66 35.14
CA GLU A 359 -2.35 -23.00 36.35
C GLU A 359 -1.40 -23.05 37.52
N PRO A 360 -1.69 -22.34 38.63
CA PRO A 360 -0.86 -22.48 39.83
C PRO A 360 -0.93 -23.94 40.24
N ALA A 361 0.23 -24.60 40.26
CA ALA A 361 0.37 -25.97 40.74
C ALA A 361 -0.23 -26.07 42.15
N ALA A 362 -1.26 -26.90 42.27
CA ALA A 362 -2.00 -27.16 43.49
C ALA A 362 -1.13 -27.90 44.52
#